data_9487e9fbecf9dd900793290ea4f26cdc
#
_entry.id   9487e9fbecf9dd900793290ea4f26cdc
#
_cell.length_a   1.000
_cell.length_b   1.000
_cell.length_c   1.000
_cell.angle_alpha   90.00
_cell.angle_beta   90.00
_cell.angle_gamma   90.00
#
_symmetry.space_group_name_H-M   'P 1'
#
loop_
_entity.id
_entity.type
_entity.pdbx_description
1 polymer ?
#
loop_
_entity_poly.entity_id
_entity_poly.type
_entity_poly.pdbx_seq_one_letter_code
_entity_poly.pdbx_strand_id
1 'polypeptide(L)'
;MSGAQTRVFIARLAGTPLFDPMGDQVGRVRDVVVTLRAGREEPRVLGLVIEVPGRRRIFLPMTRVTSIDAGQVITTGLVNMRRFQQRPTETLVLGEMLDRTVTLAEDGSRVVVEDVAMEQQRTRDWEVTRVFVRRPGKGLRRRGEAFTVEWRDVLGFNIDEEGQGAANLLATFEKLNVADLATVLHELSAKRRLEVAAALDDETLADVLEELPEDDQVEILGKLEEERAADVLEAMQPDDAADLLSELPQADAEKLLELMEPDEAAPLRRLLTYSDDTAGGMMTTDPVVLPPDATVAEALARVRQPELSPALAAQVYVCRPPMETPTGRFLGIAHIQRLLREPPSALVSGVVDTGIEPLCTDVPLAAITHHLATYNLVAVPVVDEDDHLLGA
;
A
#
# COMPACT_ATOMS: atom_id res chain seq x y z
N MET A 1 19.26 38.52 26.31
CA MET A 1 18.89 37.17 26.60
C MET A 1 18.98 36.43 25.25
N SER A 2 20.01 35.59 25.08
CA SER A 2 20.23 34.79 23.87
C SER A 2 19.12 33.74 23.82
N GLY A 3 18.15 33.90 22.94
CA GLY A 3 17.18 32.85 22.68
C GLY A 3 17.92 31.63 22.15
N ALA A 4 17.81 30.51 22.85
CA ALA A 4 18.33 29.24 22.36
C ALA A 4 17.66 28.96 21.00
N GLN A 5 18.46 28.88 19.94
CA GLN A 5 17.95 28.45 18.64
C GLN A 5 17.37 27.05 18.82
N THR A 6 16.08 26.92 18.49
CA THR A 6 15.40 25.62 18.61
C THR A 6 15.91 24.73 17.48
N ARG A 7 16.78 23.75 17.85
CA ARG A 7 17.28 22.74 16.93
C ARG A 7 16.41 21.50 17.01
N VAL A 8 15.96 21.01 15.88
CA VAL A 8 15.12 19.82 15.76
C VAL A 8 15.75 18.83 14.80
N PHE A 9 16.02 17.61 15.27
CA PHE A 9 16.43 16.49 14.45
C PHE A 9 15.18 15.88 13.78
N ILE A 10 15.22 15.72 12.44
CA ILE A 10 14.03 15.43 11.63
C ILE A 10 13.57 13.99 11.82
N ALA A 11 14.49 13.01 11.99
CA ALA A 11 14.10 11.64 12.28
C ALA A 11 13.23 11.50 13.55
N ARG A 12 13.39 12.41 14.52
CA ARG A 12 12.55 12.43 15.73
C ARG A 12 11.15 12.96 15.50
N LEU A 13 10.91 13.64 14.38
CA LEU A 13 9.58 14.12 14.03
C LEU A 13 8.71 13.03 13.41
N ALA A 14 9.32 11.98 12.84
CA ALA A 14 8.58 10.86 12.28
C ALA A 14 7.62 10.26 13.32
N GLY A 15 6.34 10.16 12.97
CA GLY A 15 5.28 9.64 13.85
C GLY A 15 4.82 10.61 14.95
N THR A 16 5.45 11.80 15.11
CA THR A 16 5.03 12.79 16.13
C THR A 16 3.60 13.28 15.86
N PRO A 17 2.70 13.27 16.86
CA PRO A 17 1.34 13.75 16.68
C PRO A 17 1.29 15.25 16.42
N LEU A 18 0.39 15.65 15.50
CA LEU A 18 0.03 17.04 15.23
C LEU A 18 -1.27 17.38 15.93
N PHE A 19 -1.28 18.48 16.66
CA PHE A 19 -2.45 19.01 17.34
C PHE A 19 -2.86 20.36 16.77
N ASP A 20 -4.15 20.61 16.73
CA ASP A 20 -4.71 21.90 16.43
C ASP A 20 -4.68 22.83 17.67
N PRO A 21 -5.09 24.11 17.55
CA PRO A 21 -5.11 25.04 18.69
C PRO A 21 -6.14 24.67 19.78
N MET A 22 -7.10 23.81 19.48
CA MET A 22 -8.12 23.31 20.43
C MET A 22 -7.61 22.12 21.22
N GLY A 23 -6.49 21.54 20.83
CA GLY A 23 -5.90 20.34 21.45
C GLY A 23 -6.35 19.04 20.82
N ASP A 24 -7.08 19.08 19.70
CA ASP A 24 -7.50 17.88 18.98
C ASP A 24 -6.36 17.37 18.08
N GLN A 25 -6.16 16.06 18.06
CA GLN A 25 -5.15 15.44 17.21
C GLN A 25 -5.63 15.39 15.76
N VAL A 26 -4.94 16.11 14.89
CA VAL A 26 -5.22 16.21 13.44
C VAL A 26 -4.62 15.04 12.68
N GLY A 27 -3.42 14.58 13.08
CA GLY A 27 -2.68 13.54 12.37
C GLY A 27 -1.30 13.31 12.98
N ARG A 28 -0.39 12.76 12.18
CA ARG A 28 1.01 12.51 12.57
C ARG A 28 1.97 12.97 11.48
N VAL A 29 3.14 13.46 11.89
CA VAL A 29 4.21 13.85 10.94
C VAL A 29 4.76 12.60 10.26
N ARG A 30 4.82 12.63 8.93
CA ARG A 30 5.42 11.58 8.10
C ARG A 30 6.75 11.99 7.50
N ASP A 31 6.89 13.23 7.05
CA ASP A 31 8.12 13.74 6.47
C ASP A 31 8.24 15.26 6.60
N VAL A 32 9.39 15.77 6.23
CA VAL A 32 9.69 17.20 6.16
C VAL A 32 10.06 17.56 4.73
N VAL A 33 9.37 18.54 4.17
CA VAL A 33 9.57 19.03 2.80
C VAL A 33 10.58 20.16 2.81
N VAL A 34 11.64 20.03 2.02
CA VAL A 34 12.66 21.07 1.84
C VAL A 34 12.84 21.42 0.36
N THR A 35 13.37 22.60 0.10
CA THR A 35 13.90 22.96 -1.22
C THR A 35 15.42 23.07 -1.13
N LEU A 36 16.11 22.31 -1.96
CA LEU A 36 17.55 22.43 -2.11
C LEU A 36 17.87 23.73 -2.83
N ARG A 37 18.94 24.41 -2.37
CA ARG A 37 19.41 25.65 -2.96
C ARG A 37 20.67 25.43 -3.79
N ALA A 38 20.91 26.28 -4.77
CA ALA A 38 22.11 26.20 -5.59
C ALA A 38 23.38 26.37 -4.75
N GLY A 39 24.41 25.62 -5.11
CA GLY A 39 25.68 25.65 -4.36
C GLY A 39 25.62 24.88 -3.05
N ARG A 40 26.16 25.47 -1.99
CA ARG A 40 26.23 24.84 -0.65
C ARG A 40 25.35 25.59 0.38
N GLU A 41 24.34 26.29 -0.11
CA GLU A 41 23.42 27.00 0.77
C GLU A 41 22.52 26.01 1.52
N GLU A 42 22.17 26.35 2.76
CA GLU A 42 21.31 25.56 3.61
C GLU A 42 19.89 25.42 2.96
N PRO A 43 19.35 24.20 2.82
CA PRO A 43 18.00 23.98 2.30
C PRO A 43 16.96 24.69 3.15
N ARG A 44 15.96 25.27 2.48
CA ARG A 44 14.82 25.88 3.16
C ARG A 44 13.77 24.82 3.45
N VAL A 45 13.29 24.77 4.68
CA VAL A 45 12.16 23.91 5.08
C VAL A 45 10.86 24.58 4.67
N LEU A 46 10.09 23.93 3.81
CA LEU A 46 8.81 24.45 3.31
C LEU A 46 7.65 24.08 4.23
N GLY A 47 7.63 22.85 4.74
CA GLY A 47 6.53 22.33 5.55
C GLY A 47 6.72 20.88 5.97
N LEU A 48 5.65 20.34 6.53
CA LEU A 48 5.57 18.97 7.00
C LEU A 48 4.56 18.19 6.14
N VAL A 49 4.84 16.94 5.87
CA VAL A 49 3.84 15.99 5.38
C VAL A 49 3.18 15.35 6.60
N ILE A 50 1.87 15.48 6.69
CA ILE A 50 1.07 14.98 7.80
C ILE A 50 0.15 13.87 7.28
N GLU A 51 0.17 12.74 7.94
CA GLU A 51 -0.81 11.68 7.74
C GLU A 51 -1.99 11.92 8.67
N VAL A 52 -3.17 12.07 8.09
CA VAL A 52 -4.45 12.23 8.79
C VAL A 52 -5.21 10.89 8.85
N PRO A 53 -6.26 10.76 9.69
CA PRO A 53 -7.12 9.56 9.70
C PRO A 53 -7.57 9.18 8.28
N GLY A 54 -7.57 7.88 7.97
CA GLY A 54 -7.77 7.37 6.60
C GLY A 54 -6.47 7.29 5.78
N ARG A 55 -5.31 7.38 6.44
CA ARG A 55 -3.96 7.28 5.84
C ARG A 55 -3.65 8.33 4.74
N ARG A 56 -4.50 9.34 4.58
CA ARG A 56 -4.29 10.42 3.61
C ARG A 56 -3.13 11.32 4.05
N ARG A 57 -2.25 11.66 3.12
CA ARG A 57 -1.13 12.59 3.33
C ARG A 57 -1.51 13.99 2.88
N ILE A 58 -1.27 14.98 3.73
CA ILE A 58 -1.54 16.40 3.47
C ILE A 58 -0.30 17.24 3.72
N PHE A 59 -0.20 18.42 3.11
CA PHE A 59 0.90 19.36 3.32
C PHE A 59 0.53 20.43 4.36
N LEU A 60 1.39 20.58 5.38
CA LEU A 60 1.32 21.62 6.38
C LEU A 60 2.49 22.60 6.21
N PRO A 61 2.28 23.84 5.72
CA PRO A 61 3.35 24.83 5.60
C PRO A 61 3.98 25.14 6.96
N MET A 62 5.31 25.36 7.01
CA MET A 62 6.01 25.76 8.26
C MET A 62 5.47 27.04 8.86
N THR A 63 4.91 27.94 8.06
CA THR A 63 4.27 29.18 8.53
C THR A 63 3.02 28.94 9.39
N ARG A 64 2.46 27.73 9.35
CA ARG A 64 1.32 27.30 10.18
C ARG A 64 1.72 26.48 11.39
N VAL A 65 2.99 26.14 11.54
CA VAL A 65 3.53 25.46 12.72
C VAL A 65 3.86 26.48 13.79
N THR A 66 3.20 26.38 14.94
CA THR A 66 3.38 27.30 16.09
C THR A 66 4.53 26.87 16.98
N SER A 67 4.61 25.57 17.28
CA SER A 67 5.69 25.00 18.07
C SER A 67 5.98 23.55 17.63
N ILE A 68 7.25 23.20 17.82
CA ILE A 68 7.74 21.82 17.69
C ILE A 68 8.42 21.50 19.01
N ASP A 69 7.80 20.65 19.80
CA ASP A 69 8.30 20.22 21.11
C ASP A 69 8.64 18.73 21.11
N ALA A 70 9.29 18.26 22.18
CA ALA A 70 9.64 16.85 22.33
C ALA A 70 8.38 15.98 22.49
N GLY A 71 7.78 15.58 21.36
CA GLY A 71 6.65 14.66 21.32
C GLY A 71 5.35 15.22 20.77
N GLN A 72 5.32 16.48 20.35
CA GLN A 72 4.14 17.06 19.67
C GLN A 72 4.51 18.21 18.75
N VAL A 73 3.68 18.38 17.71
CA VAL A 73 3.69 19.56 16.83
C VAL A 73 2.35 20.26 16.99
N ILE A 74 2.35 21.58 17.09
CA ILE A 74 1.13 22.39 17.21
C ILE A 74 1.00 23.29 15.98
N THR A 75 -0.18 23.26 15.35
CA THR A 75 -0.49 24.12 14.20
C THR A 75 -1.44 25.26 14.54
N THR A 76 -1.52 26.25 13.67
CA THR A 76 -2.49 27.37 13.75
C THR A 76 -3.65 27.15 12.79
N GLY A 77 -4.88 27.22 13.31
CA GLY A 77 -6.10 27.24 12.50
C GLY A 77 -6.40 25.96 11.73
N LEU A 78 -7.30 26.07 10.75
CA LEU A 78 -7.73 24.95 9.93
C LEU A 78 -6.62 24.45 9.01
N VAL A 79 -6.40 23.14 9.01
CA VAL A 79 -5.45 22.48 8.11
C VAL A 79 -6.12 22.23 6.76
N ASN A 80 -5.39 22.48 5.67
CA ASN A 80 -5.90 22.17 4.33
C ASN A 80 -5.83 20.64 4.10
N MET A 81 -6.95 20.00 3.86
CA MET A 81 -7.10 18.55 3.70
C MET A 81 -6.83 18.08 2.26
N ARG A 82 -6.29 18.94 1.38
CA ARG A 82 -5.89 18.50 0.04
C ARG A 82 -4.73 17.51 0.14
N ARG A 83 -4.80 16.48 -0.69
CA ARG A 83 -3.73 15.49 -0.83
C ARG A 83 -2.40 16.17 -1.13
N PHE A 84 -1.34 15.71 -0.48
CA PHE A 84 0.01 16.16 -0.76
C PHE A 84 0.47 15.56 -2.10
N GLN A 85 1.02 16.40 -2.95
CA GLN A 85 1.70 16.02 -4.18
C GLN A 85 3.06 16.73 -4.19
N GLN A 86 4.12 15.94 -4.22
CA GLN A 86 5.49 16.47 -4.24
C GLN A 86 5.76 17.16 -5.58
N ARG A 87 6.34 18.35 -5.52
CA ARG A 87 6.74 19.09 -6.71
C ARG A 87 8.19 18.75 -7.09
N PRO A 88 8.61 18.91 -8.36
CA PRO A 88 9.98 18.58 -8.80
C PRO A 88 11.10 19.31 -8.06
N THR A 89 10.81 20.49 -7.46
CA THR A 89 11.76 21.27 -6.67
C THR A 89 11.75 20.97 -5.19
N GLU A 90 10.90 20.07 -4.75
CA GLU A 90 10.73 19.66 -3.36
C GLU A 90 11.48 18.35 -3.11
N THR A 91 12.12 18.25 -1.96
CA THR A 91 12.83 17.04 -1.50
C THR A 91 12.28 16.64 -0.14
N LEU A 92 11.98 15.36 0.04
CA LEU A 92 11.54 14.77 1.29
C LEU A 92 12.75 14.33 2.12
N VAL A 93 12.88 14.84 3.33
CA VAL A 93 14.08 14.62 4.15
C VAL A 93 14.17 13.16 4.59
N LEU A 94 13.11 12.60 5.18
CA LEU A 94 13.12 11.20 5.65
C LEU A 94 13.17 10.23 4.47
N GLY A 95 12.41 10.49 3.44
CA GLY A 95 12.30 9.61 2.29
C GLY A 95 13.47 9.68 1.33
N GLU A 96 14.10 10.85 1.14
CA GLU A 96 15.07 11.06 0.04
C GLU A 96 16.46 11.47 0.50
N MET A 97 16.66 11.91 1.74
CA MET A 97 17.96 12.36 2.25
C MET A 97 18.58 11.39 3.23
N LEU A 98 17.79 10.68 4.05
CA LEU A 98 18.31 9.69 4.97
C LEU A 98 18.80 8.46 4.21
N ASP A 99 19.73 7.73 4.83
CA ASP A 99 20.38 6.52 4.30
C ASP A 99 21.16 6.71 3.00
N ARG A 100 21.25 7.96 2.49
CA ARG A 100 22.10 8.26 1.34
C ARG A 100 23.58 8.25 1.70
N THR A 101 24.37 7.74 0.76
CA THR A 101 25.83 7.90 0.80
C THR A 101 26.20 9.24 0.20
N VAL A 102 26.81 10.09 1.00
CA VAL A 102 27.30 11.43 0.62
C VAL A 102 28.81 11.53 0.84
N THR A 103 29.42 12.57 0.30
CA THR A 103 30.87 12.79 0.40
C THR A 103 31.13 14.00 1.28
N LEU A 104 32.08 13.89 2.21
CA LEU A 104 32.53 15.04 3.00
C LEU A 104 33.47 15.93 2.17
N ALA A 105 33.23 17.24 2.24
CA ALA A 105 34.03 18.22 1.50
C ALA A 105 35.47 18.33 2.01
N GLU A 106 35.69 18.01 3.29
CA GLU A 106 37.00 18.17 3.95
C GLU A 106 38.02 17.11 3.51
N ASP A 107 37.61 15.84 3.49
CA ASP A 107 38.52 14.71 3.27
C ASP A 107 38.13 13.79 2.12
N GLY A 108 37.03 14.09 1.44
CA GLY A 108 36.48 13.27 0.34
C GLY A 108 35.96 11.90 0.80
N SER A 109 35.80 11.67 2.11
CA SER A 109 35.33 10.40 2.62
C SER A 109 33.83 10.21 2.35
N ARG A 110 33.44 8.98 2.00
CA ARG A 110 32.04 8.59 1.88
C ARG A 110 31.45 8.28 3.26
N VAL A 111 30.29 8.85 3.53
CA VAL A 111 29.54 8.67 4.79
C VAL A 111 28.06 8.46 4.48
N VAL A 112 27.33 7.79 5.37
CA VAL A 112 25.91 7.58 5.26
C VAL A 112 25.17 8.61 6.12
N VAL A 113 24.15 9.23 5.61
CA VAL A 113 23.28 10.18 6.31
C VAL A 113 22.33 9.40 7.23
N GLU A 114 22.39 9.66 8.54
CA GLU A 114 21.50 9.03 9.52
C GLU A 114 20.37 9.94 10.00
N ASP A 115 20.62 11.25 10.04
CA ASP A 115 19.62 12.25 10.42
C ASP A 115 20.03 13.63 9.91
N VAL A 116 19.06 14.54 9.88
CA VAL A 116 19.26 15.92 9.47
C VAL A 116 18.63 16.83 10.51
N ALA A 117 19.30 17.93 10.84
CA ALA A 117 18.80 18.89 11.81
C ALA A 117 18.37 20.18 11.13
N MET A 118 17.18 20.67 11.48
CA MET A 118 16.68 21.97 11.09
C MET A 118 16.70 22.95 12.26
N GLU A 119 16.94 24.22 11.96
CA GLU A 119 16.98 25.30 12.92
C GLU A 119 16.15 26.48 12.45
N GLN A 120 15.46 27.15 13.39
CA GLN A 120 14.71 28.35 13.07
C GLN A 120 15.68 29.54 13.05
N GLN A 121 15.70 30.24 11.94
CA GLN A 121 16.48 31.46 11.74
C GLN A 121 15.80 32.67 12.39
N ARG A 122 16.54 33.78 12.54
CA ARG A 122 16.02 35.03 13.07
C ARG A 122 14.86 35.64 12.22
N THR A 123 14.82 35.27 10.96
CA THR A 123 13.74 35.60 10.00
C THR A 123 12.46 34.82 10.22
N ARG A 124 12.48 33.84 11.15
CA ARG A 124 11.46 32.81 11.39
C ARG A 124 11.37 31.72 10.30
N ASP A 125 12.21 31.79 9.28
CA ASP A 125 12.36 30.68 8.34
C ASP A 125 13.08 29.51 9.02
N TRP A 126 12.79 28.29 8.58
CA TRP A 126 13.46 27.08 9.00
C TRP A 126 14.42 26.63 7.92
N GLU A 127 15.62 26.30 8.29
CA GLU A 127 16.68 25.84 7.39
C GLU A 127 17.35 24.58 7.95
N VAL A 128 17.78 23.71 7.02
CA VAL A 128 18.59 22.54 7.37
C VAL A 128 20.03 22.99 7.53
N THR A 129 20.54 22.91 8.77
CA THR A 129 21.87 23.44 9.10
C THR A 129 22.91 22.36 9.30
N ARG A 130 22.51 21.16 9.75
CA ARG A 130 23.43 20.08 10.11
C ARG A 130 22.96 18.74 9.61
N VAL A 131 23.92 17.88 9.30
CA VAL A 131 23.73 16.49 8.89
C VAL A 131 24.46 15.59 9.88
N PHE A 132 23.74 14.60 10.41
CA PHE A 132 24.28 13.54 11.23
C PHE A 132 24.64 12.37 10.33
N VAL A 133 25.92 12.01 10.30
CA VAL A 133 26.47 11.04 9.37
C VAL A 133 27.23 9.94 10.08
N ARG A 134 27.34 8.77 9.42
CA ARG A 134 28.14 7.64 9.90
C ARG A 134 29.16 7.21 8.85
N ARG A 135 30.39 7.02 9.25
CA ARG A 135 31.42 6.37 8.42
C ARG A 135 31.14 4.88 8.33
N PRO A 136 31.23 4.25 7.14
CA PRO A 136 31.11 2.79 7.02
C PRO A 136 32.21 2.12 7.83
N GLY A 137 31.82 1.15 8.67
CA GLY A 137 32.77 0.42 9.53
C GLY A 137 33.66 -0.51 8.71
N LYS A 138 34.95 -0.59 9.02
CA LYS A 138 35.86 -1.60 8.47
C LYS A 138 35.77 -2.88 9.30
N GLY A 139 35.20 -3.95 8.74
CA GLY A 139 35.13 -5.31 9.32
C GLY A 139 33.79 -5.69 9.93
N LEU A 140 33.55 -7.01 10.06
CA LEU A 140 32.27 -7.70 10.37
C LEU A 140 31.58 -7.33 11.70
N ARG A 141 32.14 -6.49 12.57
CA ARG A 141 31.59 -6.22 13.93
C ARG A 141 31.74 -4.79 14.46
N ARG A 142 32.10 -3.80 13.65
CA ARG A 142 32.23 -2.42 14.16
C ARG A 142 31.22 -1.51 13.45
N ARG A 143 30.22 -1.02 14.20
CA ARG A 143 29.46 0.18 13.82
C ARG A 143 30.48 1.30 13.62
N GLY A 144 30.47 1.93 12.43
CA GLY A 144 31.34 3.06 12.13
C GLY A 144 31.07 4.24 13.06
N GLU A 145 32.01 5.17 13.12
CA GLU A 145 31.89 6.39 13.91
C GLU A 145 30.81 7.30 13.36
N ALA A 146 29.90 7.77 14.22
CA ALA A 146 28.85 8.71 13.86
C ALA A 146 29.17 10.08 14.44
N PHE A 147 28.99 11.13 13.63
CA PHE A 147 29.29 12.52 14.01
C PHE A 147 28.39 13.49 13.22
N THR A 148 28.36 14.73 13.68
CA THR A 148 27.55 15.79 13.05
C THR A 148 28.44 16.73 12.27
N VAL A 149 28.06 17.07 11.04
CA VAL A 149 28.73 18.03 10.17
C VAL A 149 27.78 19.17 9.80
N GLU A 150 28.33 20.29 9.37
CA GLU A 150 27.51 21.37 8.82
C GLU A 150 27.03 21.00 7.42
N TRP A 151 25.86 21.51 7.02
CA TRP A 151 25.30 21.26 5.68
C TRP A 151 26.31 21.53 4.56
N ARG A 152 27.06 22.64 4.68
CA ARG A 152 28.05 23.09 3.68
C ARG A 152 29.19 22.12 3.46
N ASP A 153 29.45 21.26 4.42
CA ASP A 153 30.57 20.31 4.40
C ASP A 153 30.18 18.98 3.75
N VAL A 154 28.93 18.86 3.28
CA VAL A 154 28.41 17.65 2.66
C VAL A 154 28.16 17.88 1.16
N LEU A 155 28.64 16.96 0.33
CA LEU A 155 28.47 16.93 -1.12
C LEU A 155 27.71 15.68 -1.54
N GLY A 156 26.86 15.78 -2.60
CA GLY A 156 26.22 14.62 -3.19
C GLY A 156 24.74 14.43 -2.83
N PHE A 157 24.08 15.49 -2.35
CA PHE A 157 22.62 15.50 -2.27
C PHE A 157 21.93 15.77 -3.63
N ASN A 158 22.71 15.90 -4.71
CA ASN A 158 22.15 16.07 -6.05
C ASN A 158 21.50 14.77 -6.54
N ILE A 159 20.33 14.92 -7.15
CA ILE A 159 19.27 13.92 -7.35
C ILE A 159 19.56 12.90 -8.46
N ASP A 160 20.76 12.84 -9.05
CA ASP A 160 21.02 12.11 -10.30
C ASP A 160 21.74 10.76 -10.17
N GLU A 161 21.57 10.01 -9.08
CA GLU A 161 21.95 8.59 -9.04
C GLU A 161 20.69 7.70 -8.88
N GLU A 162 19.96 7.56 -9.97
CA GLU A 162 18.85 6.64 -10.11
C GLU A 162 19.33 5.17 -10.08
N GLY A 163 18.65 4.33 -9.32
CA GLY A 163 18.69 2.87 -9.43
C GLY A 163 19.50 2.06 -8.43
N GLN A 164 20.49 2.60 -7.72
CA GLN A 164 21.26 1.80 -6.73
C GLN A 164 20.54 1.57 -5.39
N GLY A 165 19.56 2.39 -5.06
CA GLY A 165 18.79 2.29 -3.82
C GLY A 165 17.76 1.17 -3.83
N ALA A 166 17.04 0.98 -4.94
CA ALA A 166 15.97 0.01 -5.05
C ALA A 166 16.49 -1.44 -4.98
N ALA A 167 17.57 -1.76 -5.71
CA ALA A 167 18.13 -3.12 -5.71
C ALA A 167 18.65 -3.57 -4.32
N ASN A 168 19.23 -2.65 -3.54
CA ASN A 168 19.68 -2.95 -2.18
C ASN A 168 18.50 -3.11 -1.20
N LEU A 169 17.42 -2.38 -1.41
CA LEU A 169 16.19 -2.52 -0.62
C LEU A 169 15.47 -3.83 -0.95
N LEU A 170 15.34 -4.19 -2.23
CA LEU A 170 14.75 -5.47 -2.66
C LEU A 170 15.46 -6.67 -2.06
N ALA A 171 16.80 -6.71 -2.07
CA ALA A 171 17.57 -7.78 -1.43
C ALA A 171 17.32 -7.89 0.09
N THR A 172 16.90 -6.80 0.73
CA THR A 172 16.51 -6.78 2.15
C THR A 172 15.07 -7.26 2.33
N PHE A 173 14.22 -7.05 1.33
CA PHE A 173 12.79 -7.36 1.34
C PHE A 173 12.44 -8.77 0.86
N GLU A 174 13.37 -9.48 0.19
CA GLU A 174 13.20 -10.86 -0.29
C GLU A 174 12.64 -11.87 0.75
N LYS A 175 12.72 -11.53 2.04
CA LYS A 175 12.26 -12.39 3.14
C LYS A 175 10.97 -11.90 3.81
N LEU A 176 10.43 -10.80 3.37
CA LEU A 176 9.18 -10.27 3.90
C LEU A 176 8.00 -10.99 3.26
N ASN A 177 6.94 -11.19 4.03
CA ASN A 177 5.65 -11.54 3.44
C ASN A 177 5.03 -10.30 2.76
N VAL A 178 4.02 -10.50 1.94
CA VAL A 178 3.38 -9.46 1.13
C VAL A 178 2.87 -8.30 2.00
N ALA A 179 2.16 -8.57 3.09
CA ALA A 179 1.60 -7.55 3.98
C ALA A 179 2.68 -6.70 4.68
N ASP A 180 3.81 -7.33 5.09
CA ASP A 180 4.96 -6.60 5.65
C ASP A 180 5.63 -5.73 4.57
N LEU A 181 5.75 -6.25 3.34
CA LEU A 181 6.30 -5.51 2.20
C LEU A 181 5.43 -4.30 1.85
N ALA A 182 4.11 -4.47 1.79
CA ALA A 182 3.16 -3.38 1.59
C ALA A 182 3.28 -2.31 2.69
N THR A 183 3.40 -2.73 3.95
CA THR A 183 3.62 -1.81 5.08
C THR A 183 4.91 -1.00 4.89
N VAL A 184 6.00 -1.66 4.50
CA VAL A 184 7.29 -0.98 4.25
C VAL A 184 7.18 -0.02 3.08
N LEU A 185 6.56 -0.45 1.95
CA LEU A 185 6.35 0.42 0.79
C LEU A 185 5.50 1.66 1.14
N HIS A 186 4.44 1.48 1.93
CA HIS A 186 3.63 2.59 2.42
C HIS A 186 4.46 3.61 3.21
N GLU A 187 5.44 3.16 4.01
CA GLU A 187 6.32 4.02 4.82
C GLU A 187 7.39 4.73 4.00
N LEU A 188 7.72 4.23 2.80
CA LEU A 188 8.67 4.89 1.90
C LEU A 188 8.13 6.23 1.38
N SER A 189 9.06 7.10 0.93
CA SER A 189 8.67 8.27 0.13
C SER A 189 8.09 7.83 -1.21
N ALA A 190 7.22 8.67 -1.81
CA ALA A 190 6.61 8.40 -3.10
C ALA A 190 7.64 8.00 -4.17
N LYS A 191 8.77 8.72 -4.27
CA LYS A 191 9.83 8.41 -5.23
C LYS A 191 10.43 7.01 -5.01
N ARG A 192 10.80 6.66 -3.77
CA ARG A 192 11.39 5.36 -3.45
C ARG A 192 10.38 4.22 -3.60
N ARG A 193 9.13 4.46 -3.25
CA ARG A 193 8.05 3.51 -3.43
C ARG A 193 7.91 3.14 -4.91
N LEU A 194 7.88 4.13 -5.78
CA LEU A 194 7.81 3.92 -7.24
C LEU A 194 9.06 3.20 -7.78
N GLU A 195 10.26 3.54 -7.30
CA GLU A 195 11.50 2.84 -7.69
C GLU A 195 11.48 1.36 -7.28
N VAL A 196 10.96 1.04 -6.09
CA VAL A 196 10.83 -0.34 -5.62
C VAL A 196 9.73 -1.06 -6.39
N ALA A 197 8.55 -0.45 -6.55
CA ALA A 197 7.44 -1.02 -7.32
C ALA A 197 7.84 -1.32 -8.78
N ALA A 198 8.61 -0.42 -9.41
CA ALA A 198 9.11 -0.64 -10.77
C ALA A 198 10.10 -1.81 -10.89
N ALA A 199 10.73 -2.23 -9.80
CA ALA A 199 11.72 -3.30 -9.76
C ALA A 199 11.17 -4.65 -9.26
N LEU A 200 9.92 -4.71 -8.76
CA LEU A 200 9.19 -5.94 -8.46
C LEU A 200 8.72 -6.60 -9.77
N ASP A 201 8.56 -7.93 -9.78
CA ASP A 201 7.81 -8.63 -10.82
C ASP A 201 6.31 -8.34 -10.67
N ASP A 202 5.55 -8.61 -11.72
CA ASP A 202 4.16 -8.17 -11.81
C ASP A 202 3.25 -8.95 -10.84
N GLU A 203 3.51 -10.25 -10.59
CA GLU A 203 2.78 -11.05 -9.61
C GLU A 203 3.00 -10.52 -8.18
N THR A 204 4.27 -10.32 -7.79
CA THR A 204 4.59 -9.75 -6.46
C THR A 204 4.06 -8.32 -6.31
N LEU A 205 4.06 -7.53 -7.38
CA LEU A 205 3.52 -6.17 -7.35
C LEU A 205 2.00 -6.16 -7.21
N ALA A 206 1.29 -7.08 -7.87
CA ALA A 206 -0.15 -7.27 -7.73
C ALA A 206 -0.53 -7.59 -6.27
N ASP A 207 0.09 -8.62 -5.68
CA ASP A 207 -0.11 -9.00 -4.29
C ASP A 207 0.13 -7.84 -3.31
N VAL A 208 1.17 -7.05 -3.57
CA VAL A 208 1.51 -5.88 -2.74
C VAL A 208 0.50 -4.76 -2.90
N LEU A 209 0.00 -4.53 -4.11
CA LEU A 209 -1.02 -3.51 -4.36
C LEU A 209 -2.31 -3.84 -3.60
N GLU A 210 -2.75 -5.09 -3.57
CA GLU A 210 -3.95 -5.54 -2.82
C GLU A 210 -3.90 -5.17 -1.33
N GLU A 211 -2.69 -5.14 -0.74
CA GLU A 211 -2.47 -4.80 0.67
C GLU A 211 -2.19 -3.30 0.93
N LEU A 212 -1.96 -2.51 -0.11
CA LEU A 212 -1.65 -1.09 0.01
C LEU A 212 -2.92 -0.23 0.16
N PRO A 213 -2.83 0.95 0.81
CA PRO A 213 -3.91 1.93 0.77
C PRO A 213 -4.17 2.43 -0.66
N GLU A 214 -5.45 2.64 -1.00
CA GLU A 214 -5.94 3.13 -2.31
C GLU A 214 -5.10 4.27 -2.89
N ASP A 215 -4.75 5.26 -2.07
CA ASP A 215 -3.92 6.40 -2.47
C ASP A 215 -2.55 5.98 -3.02
N ASP A 216 -1.93 4.95 -2.44
CA ASP A 216 -0.62 4.46 -2.85
C ASP A 216 -0.75 3.52 -4.07
N GLN A 217 -1.82 2.74 -4.16
CA GLN A 217 -2.16 1.90 -5.32
C GLN A 217 -2.29 2.76 -6.59
N VAL A 218 -3.15 3.78 -6.55
CA VAL A 218 -3.37 4.71 -7.66
C VAL A 218 -2.08 5.44 -8.04
N GLU A 219 -1.25 5.85 -7.05
CA GLU A 219 0.03 6.50 -7.32
C GLU A 219 1.00 5.57 -8.07
N ILE A 220 1.10 4.32 -7.66
CA ILE A 220 1.98 3.32 -8.29
C ILE A 220 1.47 3.00 -9.69
N LEU A 221 0.21 2.58 -9.82
CA LEU A 221 -0.37 2.17 -11.10
C LEU A 221 -0.27 3.29 -12.15
N GLY A 222 -0.59 4.53 -11.76
CA GLY A 222 -0.51 5.69 -12.65
C GLY A 222 0.91 6.13 -13.08
N LYS A 223 1.95 5.40 -12.65
CA LYS A 223 3.36 5.64 -13.02
C LYS A 223 3.99 4.47 -13.76
N LEU A 224 3.32 3.35 -13.82
CA LEU A 224 3.73 2.23 -14.67
C LEU A 224 3.48 2.59 -16.15
N GLU A 225 4.20 1.93 -17.03
CA GLU A 225 3.84 1.88 -18.46
C GLU A 225 2.49 1.19 -18.59
N GLU A 226 1.65 1.64 -19.53
CA GLU A 226 0.24 1.23 -19.64
C GLU A 226 0.07 -0.28 -19.83
N GLU A 227 0.91 -0.89 -20.67
CA GLU A 227 0.92 -2.33 -20.89
C GLU A 227 1.24 -3.08 -19.58
N ARG A 228 2.25 -2.64 -18.85
CA ARG A 228 2.61 -3.24 -17.56
C ARG A 228 1.55 -3.04 -16.48
N ALA A 229 0.87 -1.89 -16.50
CA ALA A 229 -0.25 -1.65 -15.58
C ALA A 229 -1.41 -2.61 -15.83
N ALA A 230 -1.68 -2.97 -17.11
CA ALA A 230 -2.65 -3.98 -17.47
C ALA A 230 -2.21 -5.38 -17.00
N ASP A 231 -0.94 -5.77 -17.23
CA ASP A 231 -0.39 -7.06 -16.78
C ASP A 231 -0.49 -7.23 -15.25
N VAL A 232 -0.21 -6.16 -14.49
CA VAL A 232 -0.34 -6.16 -13.02
C VAL A 232 -1.79 -6.30 -12.58
N LEU A 233 -2.73 -5.61 -13.24
CA LEU A 233 -4.16 -5.74 -12.95
C LEU A 233 -4.70 -7.15 -13.27
N GLU A 234 -4.19 -7.82 -14.32
CA GLU A 234 -4.51 -9.21 -14.65
C GLU A 234 -4.01 -10.20 -13.58
N ALA A 235 -2.90 -9.86 -12.90
CA ALA A 235 -2.35 -10.69 -11.83
C ALA A 235 -3.04 -10.47 -10.46
N MET A 236 -3.84 -9.41 -10.31
CA MET A 236 -4.59 -9.11 -9.07
C MET A 236 -5.84 -9.98 -8.95
N GLN A 237 -6.35 -10.13 -7.72
CA GLN A 237 -7.69 -10.66 -7.53
C GLN A 237 -8.72 -9.76 -8.22
N PRO A 238 -9.74 -10.33 -8.88
CA PRO A 238 -10.68 -9.53 -9.70
C PRO A 238 -11.41 -8.43 -8.94
N ASP A 239 -11.77 -8.66 -7.67
CA ASP A 239 -12.41 -7.66 -6.81
C ASP A 239 -11.46 -6.51 -6.50
N ASP A 240 -10.22 -6.78 -6.07
CA ASP A 240 -9.21 -5.76 -5.77
C ASP A 240 -8.83 -4.96 -7.03
N ALA A 241 -8.71 -5.62 -8.18
CA ALA A 241 -8.45 -4.96 -9.45
C ALA A 241 -9.62 -4.05 -9.89
N ALA A 242 -10.88 -4.48 -9.67
CA ALA A 242 -12.05 -3.67 -9.97
C ALA A 242 -12.14 -2.45 -9.04
N ASP A 243 -11.88 -2.61 -7.75
CA ASP A 243 -11.85 -1.52 -6.78
C ASP A 243 -10.78 -0.48 -7.17
N LEU A 244 -9.58 -0.93 -7.51
CA LEU A 244 -8.51 -0.04 -7.97
C LEU A 244 -8.87 0.70 -9.28
N LEU A 245 -9.49 0.02 -10.22
CA LEU A 245 -9.97 0.64 -11.48
C LEU A 245 -11.06 1.68 -11.22
N SER A 246 -11.92 1.48 -10.21
CA SER A 246 -12.97 2.43 -9.84
C SER A 246 -12.44 3.77 -9.33
N GLU A 247 -11.25 3.75 -8.70
CA GLU A 247 -10.55 4.95 -8.20
C GLU A 247 -9.85 5.76 -9.32
N LEU A 248 -9.73 5.21 -10.53
CA LEU A 248 -9.11 5.89 -11.67
C LEU A 248 -10.12 6.76 -12.43
N PRO A 249 -9.65 7.76 -13.20
CA PRO A 249 -10.47 8.42 -14.19
C PRO A 249 -11.04 7.39 -15.19
N GLN A 250 -12.33 7.45 -15.49
CA GLN A 250 -13.00 6.48 -16.36
C GLN A 250 -12.28 6.20 -17.70
N ALA A 251 -11.66 7.25 -18.30
CA ALA A 251 -10.93 7.09 -19.54
C ALA A 251 -9.64 6.27 -19.40
N ASP A 252 -8.98 6.38 -18.24
CA ASP A 252 -7.76 5.62 -17.95
C ASP A 252 -8.11 4.17 -17.61
N ALA A 253 -9.16 3.95 -16.81
CA ALA A 253 -9.66 2.61 -16.50
C ALA A 253 -10.09 1.85 -17.77
N GLU A 254 -10.88 2.47 -18.67
CA GLU A 254 -11.29 1.82 -19.92
C GLU A 254 -10.10 1.50 -20.82
N LYS A 255 -9.08 2.37 -20.86
CA LYS A 255 -7.87 2.11 -21.63
C LYS A 255 -7.08 0.91 -21.12
N LEU A 256 -6.96 0.76 -19.80
CA LEU A 256 -6.31 -0.41 -19.19
C LEU A 256 -7.10 -1.68 -19.49
N LEU A 257 -8.43 -1.65 -19.36
CA LEU A 257 -9.30 -2.77 -19.71
C LEU A 257 -9.26 -3.15 -21.22
N GLU A 258 -8.92 -2.20 -22.11
CA GLU A 258 -8.70 -2.49 -23.53
C GLU A 258 -7.37 -3.17 -23.81
N LEU A 259 -6.35 -2.93 -22.96
CA LEU A 259 -5.01 -3.53 -23.07
C LEU A 259 -4.96 -4.95 -22.48
N MET A 260 -5.84 -5.28 -21.55
CA MET A 260 -5.94 -6.60 -20.92
C MET A 260 -6.43 -7.68 -21.88
N GLU A 261 -6.13 -8.94 -21.58
CA GLU A 261 -6.72 -10.06 -22.28
C GLU A 261 -8.26 -10.06 -22.11
N PRO A 262 -9.03 -10.35 -23.16
CA PRO A 262 -10.49 -10.27 -23.10
C PRO A 262 -11.14 -11.14 -22.02
N ASP A 263 -10.55 -12.28 -21.72
CA ASP A 263 -11.05 -13.24 -20.73
C ASP A 263 -10.81 -12.72 -19.30
N GLU A 264 -9.73 -11.96 -19.06
CA GLU A 264 -9.41 -11.31 -17.78
C GLU A 264 -10.17 -9.98 -17.61
N ALA A 265 -10.32 -9.20 -18.66
CA ALA A 265 -11.07 -7.95 -18.60
C ALA A 265 -12.60 -8.14 -18.41
N ALA A 266 -13.18 -9.26 -18.84
CA ALA A 266 -14.62 -9.48 -18.78
C ALA A 266 -15.16 -9.61 -17.33
N PRO A 267 -14.49 -10.31 -16.39
CA PRO A 267 -14.85 -10.29 -14.97
C PRO A 267 -14.84 -8.89 -14.37
N LEU A 268 -13.78 -8.10 -14.63
CA LEU A 268 -13.63 -6.75 -14.10
C LEU A 268 -14.73 -5.81 -14.59
N ARG A 269 -15.04 -5.85 -15.90
CA ARG A 269 -16.15 -5.07 -16.46
C ARG A 269 -17.49 -5.41 -15.81
N ARG A 270 -17.70 -6.67 -15.41
CA ARG A 270 -18.91 -7.07 -14.68
C ARG A 270 -18.90 -6.49 -13.26
N LEU A 271 -17.80 -6.61 -12.53
CA LEU A 271 -17.66 -6.07 -11.17
C LEU A 271 -17.92 -4.57 -11.15
N LEU A 272 -17.33 -3.82 -12.07
CA LEU A 272 -17.54 -2.38 -12.23
C LEU A 272 -18.97 -1.94 -12.52
N THR A 273 -19.91 -2.88 -12.81
CA THR A 273 -21.33 -2.56 -12.94
C THR A 273 -22.07 -2.53 -11.61
N TYR A 274 -21.49 -3.11 -10.56
CA TYR A 274 -22.09 -3.14 -9.23
C TYR A 274 -21.63 -1.93 -8.39
N SER A 275 -22.36 -1.65 -7.32
CA SER A 275 -21.94 -0.63 -6.36
C SER A 275 -20.97 -1.24 -5.34
N ASP A 276 -19.91 -0.54 -5.01
CA ASP A 276 -18.81 -1.00 -4.15
C ASP A 276 -19.29 -1.52 -2.78
N ASP A 277 -20.31 -0.89 -2.18
CA ASP A 277 -20.90 -1.28 -0.89
C ASP A 277 -21.97 -2.40 -0.98
N THR A 278 -21.98 -3.20 -2.03
CA THR A 278 -22.94 -4.31 -2.23
C THR A 278 -22.23 -5.65 -2.39
N ALA A 279 -22.99 -6.76 -2.24
CA ALA A 279 -22.45 -8.11 -2.41
C ALA A 279 -21.84 -8.31 -3.82
N GLY A 280 -22.41 -7.69 -4.85
CA GLY A 280 -21.89 -7.74 -6.20
C GLY A 280 -20.58 -6.99 -6.39
N GLY A 281 -20.40 -5.84 -5.71
CA GLY A 281 -19.15 -5.07 -5.75
C GLY A 281 -18.03 -5.70 -4.93
N MET A 282 -18.37 -6.37 -3.84
CA MET A 282 -17.41 -6.93 -2.90
C MET A 282 -17.03 -8.41 -3.15
N MET A 283 -17.66 -9.07 -4.16
CA MET A 283 -17.43 -10.48 -4.43
C MET A 283 -16.19 -10.68 -5.30
N THR A 284 -15.41 -11.73 -5.01
CA THR A 284 -14.50 -12.24 -6.03
C THR A 284 -15.23 -13.07 -7.08
N THR A 285 -14.79 -12.99 -8.32
CA THR A 285 -15.38 -13.76 -9.44
C THR A 285 -14.68 -15.09 -9.68
N ASP A 286 -13.62 -15.41 -8.91
CA ASP A 286 -12.83 -16.64 -9.04
C ASP A 286 -12.90 -17.55 -7.80
N PRO A 287 -14.11 -17.93 -7.33
CA PRO A 287 -14.26 -18.89 -6.26
C PRO A 287 -13.90 -20.30 -6.72
N VAL A 288 -13.53 -21.19 -5.80
CA VAL A 288 -13.27 -22.61 -6.12
C VAL A 288 -14.58 -23.32 -6.41
N VAL A 289 -14.89 -23.53 -7.69
CA VAL A 289 -16.14 -24.17 -8.16
C VAL A 289 -15.88 -25.61 -8.62
N LEU A 290 -16.77 -26.52 -8.24
CA LEU A 290 -16.72 -27.93 -8.61
C LEU A 290 -18.09 -28.46 -9.03
N PRO A 291 -18.14 -29.42 -9.97
CA PRO A 291 -19.38 -30.11 -10.32
C PRO A 291 -19.79 -31.10 -9.21
N PRO A 292 -21.08 -31.46 -9.10
CA PRO A 292 -21.60 -32.32 -8.03
C PRO A 292 -21.07 -33.76 -8.06
N ASP A 293 -20.54 -34.21 -9.18
CA ASP A 293 -19.92 -35.53 -9.39
C ASP A 293 -18.41 -35.54 -9.16
N ALA A 294 -17.79 -34.39 -8.85
CA ALA A 294 -16.42 -34.34 -8.40
C ALA A 294 -16.22 -35.12 -7.09
N THR A 295 -15.04 -35.68 -6.92
CA THR A 295 -14.68 -36.40 -5.69
C THR A 295 -14.10 -35.46 -4.62
N VAL A 296 -14.14 -35.90 -3.36
CA VAL A 296 -13.48 -35.20 -2.25
C VAL A 296 -11.97 -35.05 -2.52
N ALA A 297 -11.35 -36.04 -3.18
CA ALA A 297 -9.93 -35.95 -3.56
C ALA A 297 -9.66 -34.80 -4.54
N GLU A 298 -10.52 -34.58 -5.53
CA GLU A 298 -10.44 -33.46 -6.49
C GLU A 298 -10.66 -32.13 -5.78
N ALA A 299 -11.65 -32.05 -4.90
CA ALA A 299 -11.89 -30.85 -4.09
C ALA A 299 -10.65 -30.48 -3.24
N LEU A 300 -10.08 -31.46 -2.54
CA LEU A 300 -8.87 -31.24 -1.74
C LEU A 300 -7.63 -30.91 -2.59
N ALA A 301 -7.56 -31.39 -3.83
CA ALA A 301 -6.47 -31.04 -4.75
C ALA A 301 -6.59 -29.55 -5.17
N ARG A 302 -7.80 -29.08 -5.43
CA ARG A 302 -8.04 -27.67 -5.78
C ARG A 302 -7.68 -26.73 -4.62
N VAL A 303 -8.21 -26.95 -3.43
CA VAL A 303 -7.94 -26.07 -2.26
C VAL A 303 -6.51 -26.14 -1.72
N ARG A 304 -5.68 -27.04 -2.24
CA ARG A 304 -4.25 -27.14 -1.90
C ARG A 304 -3.34 -26.37 -2.85
N GLN A 305 -3.88 -25.74 -3.87
CA GLN A 305 -3.11 -24.89 -4.76
C GLN A 305 -2.50 -23.74 -3.95
N PRO A 306 -1.17 -23.53 -4.03
CA PRO A 306 -0.48 -22.55 -3.19
C PRO A 306 -0.86 -21.09 -3.52
N GLU A 307 -1.41 -20.86 -4.69
CA GLU A 307 -1.85 -19.56 -5.19
C GLU A 307 -3.18 -19.10 -4.54
N LEU A 308 -3.97 -20.05 -4.01
CA LEU A 308 -5.24 -19.71 -3.36
C LEU A 308 -5.02 -19.05 -1.99
N SER A 309 -5.67 -17.91 -1.77
CA SER A 309 -5.73 -17.30 -0.47
C SER A 309 -6.42 -18.22 0.57
N PRO A 310 -6.11 -18.09 1.87
CA PRO A 310 -6.75 -18.89 2.91
C PRO A 310 -8.29 -18.75 2.92
N ALA A 311 -8.82 -17.61 2.52
CA ALA A 311 -10.26 -17.36 2.42
C ALA A 311 -10.89 -18.20 1.30
N LEU A 312 -10.32 -18.17 0.09
CA LEU A 312 -10.78 -18.95 -1.05
C LEU A 312 -10.62 -20.46 -0.81
N ALA A 313 -9.56 -20.89 -0.15
CA ALA A 313 -9.32 -22.30 0.19
C ALA A 313 -10.22 -22.85 1.30
N ALA A 314 -10.99 -21.99 2.02
CA ALA A 314 -11.80 -22.41 3.17
C ALA A 314 -13.02 -23.27 2.78
N GLN A 315 -13.52 -23.13 1.55
CA GLN A 315 -14.70 -23.83 1.05
C GLN A 315 -14.68 -23.94 -0.47
N VAL A 316 -15.47 -24.89 -0.99
CA VAL A 316 -15.71 -25.04 -2.43
C VAL A 316 -17.19 -24.86 -2.71
N TYR A 317 -17.49 -24.27 -3.86
CA TYR A 317 -18.86 -24.04 -4.33
C TYR A 317 -19.24 -25.13 -5.30
N VAL A 318 -20.39 -25.75 -5.09
CA VAL A 318 -20.83 -26.85 -5.93
C VAL A 318 -21.93 -26.32 -6.86
N CYS A 319 -21.64 -26.36 -8.15
CA CYS A 319 -22.52 -25.84 -9.20
C CYS A 319 -22.74 -26.87 -10.30
N ARG A 320 -23.81 -26.68 -11.09
CA ARG A 320 -23.93 -27.35 -12.38
C ARG A 320 -23.04 -26.65 -13.41
N PRO A 321 -22.59 -27.35 -14.47
CA PRO A 321 -21.86 -26.70 -15.57
C PRO A 321 -22.67 -25.54 -16.21
N PRO A 322 -22.01 -24.46 -16.67
CA PRO A 322 -20.57 -24.24 -16.69
C PRO A 322 -20.00 -23.98 -15.30
N MET A 323 -18.65 -24.17 -15.15
CA MET A 323 -17.94 -23.98 -13.87
C MET A 323 -17.33 -22.59 -13.70
N GLU A 324 -17.15 -21.89 -14.81
CA GLU A 324 -16.72 -20.49 -14.84
C GLU A 324 -17.91 -19.57 -14.46
N THR A 325 -17.62 -18.48 -13.74
CA THR A 325 -18.64 -17.50 -13.33
C THR A 325 -19.04 -16.59 -14.50
N PRO A 326 -20.35 -16.39 -14.73
CA PRO A 326 -21.54 -16.99 -14.09
C PRO A 326 -21.61 -18.50 -14.31
N THR A 327 -21.71 -19.26 -13.22
CA THR A 327 -21.76 -20.74 -13.32
C THR A 327 -23.14 -21.22 -13.79
N GLY A 328 -23.31 -22.53 -13.95
CA GLY A 328 -24.65 -23.10 -13.90
C GLY A 328 -25.25 -23.00 -12.49
N ARG A 329 -26.39 -23.66 -12.28
CA ARG A 329 -27.13 -23.52 -11.03
C ARG A 329 -26.29 -23.89 -9.81
N PHE A 330 -26.25 -23.02 -8.82
CA PHE A 330 -25.65 -23.24 -7.51
C PHE A 330 -26.41 -24.31 -6.71
N LEU A 331 -25.68 -25.22 -6.08
CA LEU A 331 -26.24 -26.36 -5.34
C LEU A 331 -25.92 -26.30 -3.83
N GLY A 332 -24.89 -25.55 -3.44
CA GLY A 332 -24.46 -25.38 -2.06
C GLY A 332 -22.94 -25.33 -1.92
N ILE A 333 -22.46 -25.31 -0.71
CA ILE A 333 -21.03 -25.22 -0.39
C ILE A 333 -20.55 -26.49 0.30
N ALA A 334 -19.24 -26.79 0.19
CA ALA A 334 -18.59 -27.81 1.00
C ALA A 334 -17.37 -27.22 1.69
N HIS A 335 -17.44 -27.08 3.02
CA HIS A 335 -16.36 -26.56 3.82
C HIS A 335 -15.17 -27.52 3.88
N ILE A 336 -13.95 -26.99 3.84
CA ILE A 336 -12.71 -27.77 3.89
C ILE A 336 -12.68 -28.72 5.11
N GLN A 337 -13.17 -28.29 6.26
CA GLN A 337 -13.23 -29.15 7.46
C GLN A 337 -14.10 -30.39 7.27
N ARG A 338 -15.17 -30.30 6.48
CA ARG A 338 -16.03 -31.43 6.15
C ARG A 338 -15.37 -32.33 5.14
N LEU A 339 -14.78 -31.76 4.08
CA LEU A 339 -14.00 -32.50 3.08
C LEU A 339 -12.87 -33.32 3.72
N LEU A 340 -12.16 -32.80 4.71
CA LEU A 340 -11.08 -33.50 5.41
C LEU A 340 -11.56 -34.72 6.24
N ARG A 341 -12.86 -34.83 6.55
CA ARG A 341 -13.43 -35.94 7.33
C ARG A 341 -14.05 -37.05 6.49
N GLU A 342 -14.23 -36.78 5.19
CA GLU A 342 -14.86 -37.73 4.29
C GLU A 342 -13.83 -38.57 3.51
N PRO A 343 -14.20 -39.78 3.06
CA PRO A 343 -13.32 -40.58 2.21
C PRO A 343 -12.98 -39.85 0.91
N PRO A 344 -11.72 -39.94 0.42
CA PRO A 344 -11.32 -39.26 -0.81
C PRO A 344 -12.14 -39.64 -2.06
N SER A 345 -12.72 -40.84 -2.07
CA SER A 345 -13.57 -41.35 -3.17
C SER A 345 -15.05 -40.95 -3.06
N ALA A 346 -15.47 -40.31 -1.96
CA ALA A 346 -16.83 -39.80 -1.83
C ALA A 346 -17.07 -38.66 -2.82
N LEU A 347 -18.30 -38.57 -3.33
CA LEU A 347 -18.69 -37.45 -4.18
C LEU A 347 -18.96 -36.20 -3.36
N VAL A 348 -18.57 -35.04 -3.88
CA VAL A 348 -18.77 -33.74 -3.22
C VAL A 348 -20.27 -33.49 -2.98
N SER A 349 -21.15 -33.94 -3.89
CA SER A 349 -22.62 -33.85 -3.70
C SER A 349 -23.14 -34.48 -2.42
N GLY A 350 -22.43 -35.48 -1.85
CA GLY A 350 -22.80 -36.11 -0.58
C GLY A 350 -22.39 -35.31 0.67
N VAL A 351 -21.55 -34.30 0.51
CA VAL A 351 -20.99 -33.48 1.59
C VAL A 351 -21.40 -32.01 1.51
N VAL A 352 -22.18 -31.64 0.51
CA VAL A 352 -22.70 -30.29 0.31
C VAL A 352 -23.56 -29.86 1.50
N ASP A 353 -23.34 -28.65 1.96
CA ASP A 353 -24.25 -27.92 2.83
C ASP A 353 -25.17 -27.05 1.98
N THR A 354 -26.48 -27.36 2.04
CA THR A 354 -27.53 -26.63 1.35
C THR A 354 -28.28 -25.65 2.26
N GLY A 355 -27.86 -25.56 3.52
CA GLY A 355 -28.52 -24.70 4.52
C GLY A 355 -28.03 -23.25 4.51
N ILE A 356 -27.02 -22.92 3.71
CA ILE A 356 -26.51 -21.56 3.58
C ILE A 356 -27.25 -20.89 2.44
N GLU A 357 -27.97 -19.83 2.76
CA GLU A 357 -28.69 -19.01 1.77
C GLU A 357 -27.69 -18.13 1.02
N PRO A 358 -27.66 -18.18 -0.33
CA PRO A 358 -26.85 -17.26 -1.13
C PRO A 358 -27.41 -15.85 -1.04
N LEU A 359 -26.54 -14.85 -1.29
CA LEU A 359 -26.92 -13.45 -1.35
C LEU A 359 -27.17 -13.01 -2.82
N CYS A 360 -28.09 -12.06 -3.01
CA CYS A 360 -28.21 -11.35 -4.28
C CYS A 360 -27.16 -10.24 -4.37
N THR A 361 -26.84 -9.79 -5.59
CA THR A 361 -25.80 -8.80 -5.86
C THR A 361 -26.03 -7.43 -5.22
N ASP A 362 -27.28 -7.06 -4.96
CA ASP A 362 -27.71 -5.76 -4.42
C ASP A 362 -27.74 -5.70 -2.86
N VAL A 363 -27.37 -6.80 -2.19
CA VAL A 363 -27.36 -6.85 -0.72
C VAL A 363 -26.30 -5.92 -0.17
N PRO A 364 -26.65 -4.96 0.72
CA PRO A 364 -25.70 -3.97 1.20
C PRO A 364 -24.74 -4.53 2.27
N LEU A 365 -23.54 -3.96 2.38
CA LEU A 365 -22.44 -4.34 3.29
C LEU A 365 -22.92 -4.65 4.72
N ALA A 366 -23.81 -3.83 5.30
CA ALA A 366 -24.31 -4.06 6.67
C ALA A 366 -25.09 -5.39 6.81
N ALA A 367 -25.80 -5.82 5.78
CA ALA A 367 -26.51 -7.09 5.77
C ALA A 367 -25.55 -8.27 5.53
N ILE A 368 -24.54 -8.09 4.67
CA ILE A 368 -23.50 -9.09 4.41
C ILE A 368 -22.73 -9.38 5.70
N THR A 369 -22.22 -8.34 6.37
CA THR A 369 -21.48 -8.49 7.63
C THR A 369 -22.31 -9.14 8.72
N HIS A 370 -23.60 -8.81 8.81
CA HIS A 370 -24.51 -9.46 9.76
C HIS A 370 -24.71 -10.94 9.42
N HIS A 371 -24.86 -11.29 8.12
CA HIS A 371 -25.02 -12.67 7.66
C HIS A 371 -23.79 -13.50 7.98
N LEU A 372 -22.60 -13.03 7.58
CA LEU A 372 -21.31 -13.68 7.86
C LEU A 372 -21.11 -13.92 9.38
N ALA A 373 -21.39 -12.90 10.20
CA ALA A 373 -21.27 -12.99 11.66
C ALA A 373 -22.29 -13.96 12.28
N THR A 374 -23.53 -13.94 11.80
CA THR A 374 -24.61 -14.79 12.34
C THR A 374 -24.35 -16.26 12.10
N TYR A 375 -23.87 -16.62 10.92
CA TYR A 375 -23.61 -18.00 10.52
C TYR A 375 -22.13 -18.42 10.68
N ASN A 376 -21.29 -17.52 11.20
CA ASN A 376 -19.83 -17.74 11.37
C ASN A 376 -19.16 -18.20 10.08
N LEU A 377 -19.47 -17.52 8.99
CA LEU A 377 -18.94 -17.81 7.65
C LEU A 377 -17.70 -16.98 7.37
N VAL A 378 -16.80 -17.52 6.55
CA VAL A 378 -15.63 -16.82 6.01
C VAL A 378 -15.97 -16.14 4.68
N ALA A 379 -16.83 -16.77 3.87
CA ALA A 379 -17.32 -16.25 2.62
C ALA A 379 -18.78 -16.73 2.38
N VAL A 380 -19.50 -16.05 1.53
CA VAL A 380 -20.91 -16.34 1.21
C VAL A 380 -21.12 -16.32 -0.31
N PRO A 381 -21.83 -17.31 -0.88
CA PRO A 381 -22.11 -17.32 -2.32
C PRO A 381 -23.00 -16.14 -2.73
N VAL A 382 -22.63 -15.51 -3.84
CA VAL A 382 -23.42 -14.44 -4.49
C VAL A 382 -24.00 -15.00 -5.79
N VAL A 383 -25.30 -14.89 -5.95
CA VAL A 383 -26.03 -15.46 -7.09
C VAL A 383 -26.92 -14.42 -7.80
N ASP A 384 -27.28 -14.73 -9.05
CA ASP A 384 -28.29 -14.00 -9.78
C ASP A 384 -29.72 -14.48 -9.43
N GLU A 385 -30.74 -13.90 -10.14
CA GLU A 385 -32.16 -14.25 -9.96
C GLU A 385 -32.49 -15.71 -10.35
N ASP A 386 -31.64 -16.38 -11.14
CA ASP A 386 -31.79 -17.76 -11.61
C ASP A 386 -30.96 -18.78 -10.82
N ASP A 387 -30.40 -18.37 -9.66
CA ASP A 387 -29.50 -19.15 -8.78
C ASP A 387 -28.16 -19.53 -9.46
N HIS A 388 -27.64 -18.76 -10.42
CA HIS A 388 -26.29 -18.97 -10.94
C HIS A 388 -25.28 -18.28 -10.04
N LEU A 389 -24.18 -18.97 -9.68
CA LEU A 389 -23.10 -18.37 -8.89
C LEU A 389 -22.36 -17.33 -9.73
N LEU A 390 -22.33 -16.11 -9.26
CA LEU A 390 -21.60 -14.99 -9.85
C LEU A 390 -20.23 -14.79 -9.21
N GLY A 391 -20.13 -15.09 -7.91
CA GLY A 391 -18.93 -14.92 -7.10
C GLY A 391 -19.17 -15.33 -5.64
N ALA A 392 -18.23 -14.93 -4.77
CA ALA A 392 -18.34 -15.23 -3.35
C ALA A 392 -17.62 -14.19 -2.47
#